data_34ef95592501d58f9bd12ee1376495ee
#
_entry.id   34ef95592501d58f9bd12ee1376495ee
#
_cell.length_a   1.000
_cell.length_b   1.000
_cell.length_c   1.000
_cell.angle_alpha   90.00
_cell.angle_beta   90.00
_cell.angle_gamma   90.00
#
_symmetry.space_group_name_H-M   'P 1'
#
loop_
_entity.id
_entity.type
_entity.pdbx_description
1 polymer ?
#
loop_
_entity_poly.entity_id
_entity_poly.type
_entity_poly.pdbx_seq_one_letter_code
_entity_poly.pdbx_strand_id
1 'polypeptide(L)'
;VETFVMLGLFAGLRAGEALALRWQDVNFDQRFLTIAPRHDWTTKTRRTRVVPLNDELFAYLKRRRESNPETERVIEVSYEGMKKRFQRLVKLAGLPTAGEEKVTAHALRHTFASHLVMAGTPLYTVAALLGHGNTETTRLYSHLAPSHLQEAVNGLKYGG
;
A
#
# COMPACT_ATOMS: atom_id res chain seq x y z
N VAL A 1 -1.48 8.94 10.96
CA VAL A 1 -0.29 8.11 10.68
C VAL A 1 -0.65 6.65 10.51
N GLU A 2 -1.59 6.13 11.28
CA GLU A 2 -2.06 4.73 11.22
C GLU A 2 -2.44 4.29 9.80
N THR A 3 -3.31 5.02 9.12
CA THR A 3 -3.72 4.73 7.73
C THR A 3 -2.53 4.64 6.77
N PHE A 4 -1.53 5.49 6.98
CA PHE A 4 -0.31 5.48 6.18
C PHE A 4 0.51 4.20 6.40
N VAL A 5 0.60 3.75 7.65
CA VAL A 5 1.27 2.49 8.01
C VAL A 5 0.50 1.29 7.44
N MET A 6 -0.82 1.26 7.60
CA MET A 6 -1.69 0.21 7.05
C MET A 6 -1.54 0.07 5.53
N LEU A 7 -1.57 1.18 4.79
CA LEU A 7 -1.39 1.17 3.33
C LEU A 7 0.02 0.72 2.92
N GLY A 8 1.04 1.06 3.71
CA GLY A 8 2.42 0.62 3.46
C GLY A 8 2.62 -0.88 3.71
N LEU A 9 2.13 -1.39 4.84
CA LEU A 9 2.31 -2.77 5.28
C LEU A 9 1.41 -3.77 4.54
N PHE A 10 0.16 -3.41 4.22
CA PHE A 10 -0.84 -4.33 3.66
C PHE A 10 -1.11 -4.16 2.16
N ALA A 11 -0.66 -3.05 1.57
CA ALA A 11 -0.81 -2.82 0.13
C ALA A 11 0.51 -2.42 -0.55
N GLY A 12 1.61 -2.30 0.19
CA GLY A 12 2.91 -1.99 -0.35
C GLY A 12 3.01 -0.63 -1.04
N LEU A 13 2.17 0.36 -0.67
CA LEU A 13 2.15 1.66 -1.30
C LEU A 13 3.41 2.47 -0.98
N ARG A 14 3.91 3.21 -1.97
CA ARG A 14 4.91 4.26 -1.72
C ARG A 14 4.29 5.42 -0.95
N ALA A 15 5.10 6.18 -0.22
CA ALA A 15 4.61 7.32 0.56
C ALA A 15 3.76 8.30 -0.27
N GLY A 16 4.22 8.67 -1.47
CA GLY A 16 3.46 9.54 -2.37
C GLY A 16 2.17 8.91 -2.88
N GLU A 17 2.16 7.59 -3.14
CA GLU A 17 0.96 6.85 -3.55
C GLU A 17 -0.09 6.85 -2.42
N ALA A 18 0.33 6.57 -1.20
CA ALA A 18 -0.57 6.56 -0.04
C ALA A 18 -1.19 7.94 0.24
N LEU A 19 -0.41 9.01 0.08
CA LEU A 19 -0.89 10.38 0.30
C LEU A 19 -1.74 10.92 -0.85
N ALA A 20 -1.55 10.41 -2.07
CA ALA A 20 -2.36 10.77 -3.24
C ALA A 20 -3.64 9.95 -3.36
N LEU A 21 -3.80 8.87 -2.58
CA LEU A 21 -4.95 7.96 -2.66
C LEU A 21 -6.24 8.68 -2.31
N ARG A 22 -7.23 8.53 -3.17
CA ARG A 22 -8.59 9.05 -2.99
C ARG A 22 -9.57 7.92 -2.74
N TRP A 23 -10.70 8.21 -2.11
CA TRP A 23 -11.73 7.21 -1.86
C TRP A 23 -12.30 6.59 -3.15
N GLN A 24 -12.34 7.34 -4.24
CA GLN A 24 -12.74 6.82 -5.56
C GLN A 24 -11.80 5.74 -6.12
N ASP A 25 -10.56 5.65 -5.59
CA ASP A 25 -9.60 4.61 -5.99
C ASP A 25 -9.78 3.32 -5.19
N VAL A 26 -10.64 3.34 -4.16
CA VAL A 26 -10.96 2.20 -3.31
C VAL A 26 -12.25 1.57 -3.78
N ASN A 27 -12.16 0.42 -4.41
CA ASN A 27 -13.33 -0.36 -4.78
C ASN A 27 -13.67 -1.32 -3.64
N PHE A 28 -14.70 -0.98 -2.86
CA PHE A 28 -15.16 -1.80 -1.73
C PHE A 28 -15.91 -3.05 -2.18
N ASP A 29 -16.61 -3.01 -3.30
CA ASP A 29 -17.39 -4.14 -3.81
C ASP A 29 -16.48 -5.26 -4.31
N GLN A 30 -15.45 -4.90 -5.06
CA GLN A 30 -14.49 -5.83 -5.63
C GLN A 30 -13.20 -5.97 -4.79
N ARG A 31 -13.10 -5.23 -3.68
CA ARG A 31 -12.03 -5.29 -2.69
C ARG A 31 -10.62 -5.05 -3.26
N PHE A 32 -10.43 -3.93 -3.95
CA PHE A 32 -9.11 -3.53 -4.44
C PHE A 32 -8.88 -2.01 -4.41
N LEU A 33 -7.60 -1.63 -4.48
CA LEU A 33 -7.12 -0.27 -4.72
C LEU A 33 -6.65 -0.14 -6.16
N THR A 34 -6.96 0.98 -6.81
CA THR A 34 -6.37 1.38 -8.09
C THR A 34 -5.34 2.48 -7.86
N ILE A 35 -4.09 2.20 -8.20
CA ILE A 35 -3.01 3.18 -8.15
C ILE A 35 -2.70 3.60 -9.58
N ALA A 36 -3.17 4.77 -9.98
CA ALA A 36 -3.03 5.30 -11.34
C ALA A 36 -2.44 6.72 -11.33
N PRO A 37 -1.63 7.10 -12.34
CA PRO A 37 -1.23 8.49 -12.53
C PRO A 37 -2.46 9.36 -12.83
N ARG A 38 -2.41 10.63 -12.38
CA ARG A 38 -3.43 11.65 -12.61
C ARG A 38 -2.79 12.95 -13.04
N HIS A 39 -3.61 13.91 -13.45
CA HIS A 39 -3.15 15.23 -13.86
C HIS A 39 -2.43 15.96 -12.71
N ASP A 40 -2.92 15.86 -11.50
CA ASP A 40 -2.38 16.50 -10.28
C ASP A 40 -1.31 15.67 -9.56
N TRP A 41 -1.13 14.41 -9.97
CA TRP A 41 -0.16 13.52 -9.35
C TRP A 41 0.20 12.34 -10.28
N THR A 42 1.48 11.99 -10.31
CA THR A 42 1.96 10.85 -11.10
C THR A 42 2.79 9.88 -10.28
N THR A 43 2.65 8.59 -10.57
CA THR A 43 3.52 7.56 -10.02
C THR A 43 4.91 7.67 -10.64
N LYS A 44 5.96 7.27 -9.90
CA LYS A 44 7.33 7.23 -10.42
C LYS A 44 7.44 6.44 -11.73
N THR A 45 6.60 5.42 -11.91
CA THR A 45 6.60 4.53 -13.09
C THR A 45 5.57 4.94 -14.14
N ARG A 46 4.71 5.93 -13.88
CA ARG A 46 3.59 6.36 -14.73
C ARG A 46 2.66 5.21 -15.16
N ARG A 47 2.55 4.16 -14.34
CA ARG A 47 1.74 2.97 -14.65
C ARG A 47 0.62 2.80 -13.65
N THR A 48 -0.50 2.32 -14.15
CA THR A 48 -1.63 1.88 -13.34
C THR A 48 -1.38 0.45 -12.84
N ARG A 49 -1.73 0.21 -11.58
CA ARG A 49 -1.81 -1.12 -11.01
C ARG A 49 -2.99 -1.25 -10.07
N VAL A 50 -3.44 -2.47 -9.89
CA VAL A 50 -4.48 -2.85 -8.94
C VAL A 50 -3.83 -3.62 -7.80
N VAL A 51 -4.20 -3.30 -6.57
CA VAL A 51 -3.73 -3.99 -5.35
C VAL A 51 -4.95 -4.50 -4.60
N PRO A 52 -5.13 -5.82 -4.46
CA PRO A 52 -6.21 -6.39 -3.66
C PRO A 52 -6.13 -5.95 -2.19
N LEU A 53 -7.28 -5.83 -1.56
CA LEU A 53 -7.42 -5.58 -0.13
C LEU A 53 -7.56 -6.91 0.61
N ASN A 54 -6.64 -7.20 1.54
CA ASN A 54 -6.86 -8.26 2.50
C ASN A 54 -7.97 -7.86 3.49
N ASP A 55 -8.45 -8.80 4.27
CA ASP A 55 -9.59 -8.60 5.18
C ASP A 55 -9.33 -7.49 6.19
N GLU A 56 -8.12 -7.41 6.71
CA GLU A 56 -7.73 -6.42 7.72
C GLU A 56 -7.73 -4.99 7.15
N LEU A 57 -7.05 -4.77 6.01
CA LEU A 57 -7.02 -3.46 5.36
C LEU A 57 -8.41 -3.05 4.85
N PHE A 58 -9.18 -4.00 4.33
CA PHE A 58 -10.56 -3.75 3.90
C PHE A 58 -11.43 -3.26 5.06
N ALA A 59 -11.47 -4.00 6.18
CA ALA A 59 -12.26 -3.63 7.35
C ALA A 59 -11.80 -2.27 7.92
N TYR A 60 -10.49 -2.03 7.95
CA TYR A 60 -9.94 -0.75 8.39
C TYR A 60 -10.41 0.42 7.51
N LEU A 61 -10.24 0.31 6.19
CA LEU A 61 -10.62 1.38 5.26
C LEU A 61 -12.14 1.63 5.24
N LYS A 62 -12.95 0.58 5.37
CA LYS A 62 -14.40 0.69 5.45
C LYS A 62 -14.83 1.53 6.66
N ARG A 63 -14.38 1.17 7.88
CA ARG A 63 -14.64 1.94 9.10
C ARG A 63 -14.15 3.39 8.97
N ARG A 64 -12.98 3.60 8.38
CA ARG A 64 -12.43 4.93 8.20
C ARG A 64 -13.27 5.77 7.23
N ARG A 65 -13.79 5.20 6.15
CA ARG A 65 -14.68 5.88 5.21
C ARG A 65 -16.00 6.30 5.89
N GLU A 66 -16.58 5.39 6.65
CA GLU A 66 -17.80 5.64 7.42
C GLU A 66 -17.62 6.79 8.44
N SER A 67 -16.44 6.87 9.07
CA SER A 67 -16.12 7.94 10.03
C SER A 67 -15.75 9.27 9.38
N ASN A 68 -15.45 9.32 8.08
CA ASN A 68 -15.01 10.51 7.36
C ASN A 68 -15.67 10.58 5.97
N PRO A 69 -17.01 10.66 5.88
CA PRO A 69 -17.74 10.56 4.62
C PRO A 69 -17.48 11.74 3.66
N GLU A 70 -17.14 12.90 4.18
CA GLU A 70 -16.97 14.13 3.39
C GLU A 70 -15.57 14.30 2.80
N THR A 71 -14.58 13.49 3.22
CA THR A 71 -13.21 13.64 2.72
C THR A 71 -13.03 13.07 1.33
N GLU A 72 -12.28 13.73 0.48
CA GLU A 72 -11.94 13.23 -0.85
C GLU A 72 -10.77 12.26 -0.78
N ARG A 73 -9.75 12.58 0.03
CA ARG A 73 -8.54 11.77 0.19
C ARG A 73 -8.66 10.82 1.37
N VAL A 74 -8.03 9.66 1.23
CA VAL A 74 -7.93 8.68 2.32
C VAL A 74 -7.05 9.22 3.46
N ILE A 75 -6.07 10.06 3.12
CA ILE A 75 -5.18 10.75 4.06
C ILE A 75 -5.14 12.23 3.72
N GLU A 76 -5.58 13.09 4.64
CA GLU A 76 -5.60 14.54 4.49
C GLU A 76 -4.46 15.21 5.27
N VAL A 77 -3.22 14.85 4.93
CA VAL A 77 -2.02 15.39 5.56
C VAL A 77 -0.97 15.61 4.48
N SER A 78 -0.24 16.72 4.55
CA SER A 78 0.86 16.99 3.65
C SER A 78 1.99 15.98 3.80
N TYR A 79 2.82 15.83 2.76
CA TYR A 79 3.97 14.94 2.79
C TYR A 79 4.91 15.23 3.97
N GLU A 80 5.25 16.49 4.21
CA GLU A 80 6.11 16.87 5.33
C GLU A 80 5.43 16.63 6.69
N GLY A 81 4.12 16.88 6.79
CA GLY A 81 3.36 16.56 7.99
C GLY A 81 3.33 15.06 8.28
N MET A 82 3.16 14.23 7.25
CA MET A 82 3.19 12.77 7.41
C MET A 82 4.58 12.28 7.78
N LYS A 83 5.62 12.79 7.14
CA LYS A 83 7.02 12.45 7.45
C LYS A 83 7.34 12.70 8.92
N LYS A 84 6.97 13.86 9.46
CA LYS A 84 7.17 14.19 10.89
C LYS A 84 6.40 13.23 11.81
N ARG A 85 5.13 12.94 11.49
CA ARG A 85 4.29 12.01 12.26
C ARG A 85 4.84 10.58 12.23
N PHE A 86 5.31 10.13 11.08
CA PHE A 86 5.91 8.81 10.93
C PHE A 86 7.23 8.69 11.71
N GLN A 87 8.11 9.69 11.63
CA GLN A 87 9.35 9.71 12.41
C GLN A 87 9.09 9.70 13.93
N ARG A 88 8.06 10.44 14.38
CA ARG A 88 7.64 10.40 15.79
C ARG A 88 7.17 8.99 16.19
N LEU A 89 6.36 8.34 15.33
CA LEU A 89 5.91 6.96 15.58
C LEU A 89 7.09 5.99 15.67
N VAL A 90 8.04 6.05 14.73
CA VAL A 90 9.26 5.23 14.73
C VAL A 90 10.04 5.39 16.03
N LYS A 91 10.20 6.64 16.49
CA LYS A 91 10.87 6.93 17.78
C LYS A 91 10.10 6.36 18.97
N LEU A 92 8.78 6.51 19.01
CA LEU A 92 7.93 5.98 20.09
C LEU A 92 7.94 4.44 20.13
N ALA A 93 8.09 3.80 18.97
CA ALA A 93 8.22 2.35 18.86
C ALA A 93 9.63 1.83 19.23
N GLY A 94 10.56 2.69 19.62
CA GLY A 94 11.94 2.29 19.95
C GLY A 94 12.76 1.84 18.73
N LEU A 95 12.33 2.17 17.50
CA LEU A 95 13.00 1.77 16.29
C LEU A 95 14.08 2.78 15.85
N PRO A 96 15.11 2.36 15.08
CA PRO A 96 16.19 3.24 14.63
C PRO A 96 15.69 4.43 13.82
N THR A 97 16.10 5.64 14.21
CA THR A 97 15.73 6.90 13.54
C THR A 97 16.87 7.55 12.77
N ALA A 98 18.10 7.03 12.91
CA ALA A 98 19.32 7.52 12.27
C ALA A 98 20.23 6.35 11.88
N GLY A 99 21.29 6.65 11.11
CA GLY A 99 22.26 5.65 10.64
C GLY A 99 21.72 4.80 9.48
N GLU A 100 22.43 3.73 9.16
CA GLU A 100 22.12 2.82 8.05
C GLU A 100 20.83 2.02 8.30
N GLU A 101 20.55 1.68 9.56
CA GLU A 101 19.35 0.94 9.97
C GLU A 101 18.10 1.83 10.14
N LYS A 102 18.18 3.10 9.81
CA LYS A 102 17.08 4.05 9.94
C LYS A 102 15.80 3.54 9.30
N VAL A 103 14.73 3.45 10.08
CA VAL A 103 13.40 3.09 9.60
C VAL A 103 12.77 4.27 8.85
N THR A 104 12.46 4.06 7.59
CA THR A 104 11.81 5.03 6.71
C THR A 104 10.44 4.51 6.26
N ALA A 105 9.62 5.37 5.66
CA ALA A 105 8.37 4.95 5.05
C ALA A 105 8.55 3.83 3.99
N HIS A 106 9.73 3.76 3.37
CA HIS A 106 10.04 2.71 2.39
C HIS A 106 10.19 1.33 3.05
N ALA A 107 10.59 1.28 4.33
CA ALA A 107 10.66 0.05 5.10
C ALA A 107 9.30 -0.67 5.18
N LEU A 108 8.18 0.07 5.28
CA LEU A 108 6.84 -0.53 5.28
C LEU A 108 6.59 -1.36 4.02
N ARG A 109 6.95 -0.81 2.87
CA ARG A 109 6.81 -1.48 1.58
C ARG A 109 7.78 -2.66 1.42
N HIS A 110 9.00 -2.55 1.96
CA HIS A 110 9.92 -3.68 2.02
C HIS A 110 9.39 -4.80 2.90
N THR A 111 8.80 -4.46 4.04
CA THR A 111 8.15 -5.43 4.93
C THR A 111 7.02 -6.16 4.21
N PHE A 112 6.14 -5.44 3.50
CA PHE A 112 5.09 -6.04 2.67
C PHE A 112 5.68 -7.07 1.68
N ALA A 113 6.72 -6.66 0.91
CA ALA A 113 7.35 -7.53 -0.06
C ALA A 113 8.00 -8.77 0.58
N SER A 114 8.74 -8.57 1.66
CA SER A 114 9.45 -9.65 2.37
C SER A 114 8.47 -10.67 2.96
N HIS A 115 7.39 -10.23 3.57
CA HIS A 115 6.38 -11.12 4.12
C HIS A 115 5.68 -11.95 3.04
N LEU A 116 5.38 -11.37 1.86
CA LEU A 116 4.83 -12.12 0.73
C LEU A 116 5.80 -13.20 0.24
N VAL A 117 7.10 -12.84 0.10
CA VAL A 117 8.13 -13.80 -0.32
C VAL A 117 8.29 -14.92 0.71
N MET A 118 8.34 -14.59 2.00
CA MET A 118 8.44 -15.58 3.09
C MET A 118 7.21 -16.48 3.17
N ALA A 119 6.03 -15.97 2.78
CA ALA A 119 4.80 -16.76 2.65
C ALA A 119 4.75 -17.62 1.36
N GLY A 120 5.84 -17.65 0.56
CA GLY A 120 5.92 -18.45 -0.66
C GLY A 120 5.32 -17.81 -1.90
N THR A 121 4.93 -16.54 -1.85
CA THR A 121 4.40 -15.82 -3.03
C THR A 121 5.49 -15.68 -4.10
N PRO A 122 5.22 -16.06 -5.36
CA PRO A 122 6.20 -15.92 -6.43
C PRO A 122 6.69 -14.46 -6.58
N LEU A 123 8.01 -14.28 -6.75
CA LEU A 123 8.62 -12.94 -6.90
C LEU A 123 7.97 -12.09 -7.99
N TYR A 124 7.50 -12.72 -9.04
CA TYR A 124 6.78 -12.10 -10.13
C TYR A 124 5.43 -11.48 -9.66
N THR A 125 4.67 -12.19 -8.82
CA THR A 125 3.43 -11.67 -8.21
C THR A 125 3.75 -10.50 -7.27
N VAL A 126 4.78 -10.61 -6.45
CA VAL A 126 5.24 -9.52 -5.59
C VAL A 126 5.64 -8.29 -6.39
N ALA A 127 6.40 -8.47 -7.50
CA ALA A 127 6.80 -7.38 -8.38
C ALA A 127 5.59 -6.65 -9.00
N ALA A 128 4.55 -7.40 -9.38
CA ALA A 128 3.32 -6.84 -9.92
C ALA A 128 2.54 -6.02 -8.88
N LEU A 129 2.34 -6.56 -7.68
CA LEU A 129 1.70 -5.83 -6.58
C LEU A 129 2.43 -4.53 -6.25
N LEU A 130 3.76 -4.57 -6.30
CA LEU A 130 4.60 -3.39 -6.10
C LEU A 130 4.62 -2.43 -7.30
N GLY A 131 4.19 -2.86 -8.49
CA GLY A 131 4.27 -2.05 -9.71
C GLY A 131 5.71 -1.83 -10.16
N HIS A 132 6.58 -2.85 -10.01
CA HIS A 132 7.90 -2.87 -10.61
C HIS A 132 7.73 -3.27 -12.08
N GLY A 133 7.97 -2.31 -12.97
CA GLY A 133 7.43 -2.37 -14.28
C GLY A 133 8.22 -3.06 -15.36
N ASN A 134 7.74 -4.17 -15.85
CA ASN A 134 7.82 -4.46 -17.28
C ASN A 134 6.39 -4.45 -17.85
N THR A 135 6.17 -3.82 -19.00
CA THR A 135 4.82 -3.67 -19.61
C THR A 135 4.18 -5.01 -19.97
N GLU A 136 4.97 -6.02 -20.24
CA GLU A 136 4.52 -7.40 -20.45
C GLU A 136 3.87 -8.01 -19.22
N THR A 137 4.38 -7.69 -18.03
CA THR A 137 3.89 -8.22 -16.76
C THR A 137 2.47 -7.77 -16.46
N THR A 138 2.11 -6.53 -16.78
CA THR A 138 0.75 -6.01 -16.57
C THR A 138 -0.25 -6.63 -17.54
N ARG A 139 0.18 -6.98 -18.76
CA ARG A 139 -0.64 -7.64 -19.77
C ARG A 139 -0.95 -9.10 -19.40
N LEU A 140 0.01 -9.81 -18.85
CA LEU A 140 -0.17 -11.17 -18.32
C LEU A 140 -1.09 -11.22 -17.09
N TYR A 141 -1.11 -10.15 -16.27
CA TYR A 141 -1.97 -10.08 -15.07
C TYR A 141 -3.41 -9.70 -15.36
N SER A 142 -3.71 -9.09 -16.50
CA SER A 142 -5.11 -8.86 -16.89
C SER A 142 -5.91 -10.17 -17.10
N HIS A 143 -5.20 -11.30 -17.23
CA HIS A 143 -5.77 -12.64 -17.36
C HIS A 143 -5.67 -13.49 -16.09
N LEU A 144 -4.87 -13.08 -15.09
CA LEU A 144 -4.89 -13.73 -13.78
C LEU A 144 -6.16 -13.30 -13.06
N ALA A 145 -7.01 -14.27 -12.79
CA ALA A 145 -8.22 -14.03 -12.02
C ALA A 145 -7.88 -13.26 -10.73
N PRO A 146 -8.71 -12.33 -10.27
CA PRO A 146 -8.52 -11.59 -9.02
C PRO A 146 -8.20 -12.47 -7.81
N SER A 147 -8.58 -13.75 -7.84
CA SER A 147 -8.34 -14.74 -6.80
C SER A 147 -6.88 -14.94 -6.40
N HIS A 148 -5.94 -15.08 -7.35
CA HIS A 148 -4.53 -15.33 -7.01
C HIS A 148 -3.84 -14.15 -6.32
N LEU A 149 -4.17 -12.93 -6.74
CA LEU A 149 -3.65 -11.72 -6.08
C LEU A 149 -4.29 -11.54 -4.70
N GLN A 150 -5.56 -11.88 -4.56
CA GLN A 150 -6.28 -11.82 -3.29
C GLN A 150 -5.72 -12.82 -2.27
N GLU A 151 -5.46 -14.07 -2.67
CA GLU A 151 -4.84 -15.10 -1.83
C GLU A 151 -3.46 -14.68 -1.33
N ALA A 152 -2.63 -14.09 -2.20
CA ALA A 152 -1.30 -13.60 -1.84
C ALA A 152 -1.37 -12.51 -0.76
N VAL A 153 -2.34 -11.60 -0.84
CA VAL A 153 -2.48 -10.49 0.12
C VAL A 153 -3.13 -10.98 1.42
N ASN A 154 -4.08 -11.91 1.36
CA ASN A 154 -4.71 -12.49 2.55
C ASN A 154 -3.75 -13.34 3.40
N GLY A 155 -2.65 -13.84 2.79
CA GLY A 155 -1.58 -14.53 3.52
C GLY A 155 -0.72 -13.61 4.40
N LEU A 156 -0.88 -12.28 4.32
CA LEU A 156 -0.13 -11.34 5.15
C LEU A 156 -0.63 -11.38 6.60
N LYS A 157 0.24 -11.82 7.49
CA LYS A 157 0.03 -11.79 8.95
C LYS A 157 1.19 -11.03 9.57
N TYR A 158 0.88 -9.98 10.34
CA TYR A 158 1.83 -9.20 11.11
C TYR A 158 1.56 -9.42 12.60
N GLY A 159 2.36 -10.26 13.19
CA GLY A 159 2.26 -10.62 14.59
C GLY A 159 1.31 -11.79 14.84
N GLY A 160 1.87 -12.90 15.21
CA GLY A 160 1.31 -13.99 15.98
C GLY A 160 1.97 -13.97 17.33
#